data_973af520651a795b0666462007d4fb53
#
_entry.id   973af520651a795b0666462007d4fb53
#
_cell.length_a   1.000
_cell.length_b   1.000
_cell.length_c   1.000
_cell.angle_alpha   90.00
_cell.angle_beta   90.00
_cell.angle_gamma   90.00
#
_symmetry.space_group_name_H-M   'P 1'
#
loop_
_entity.id
_entity.type
_entity.pdbx_description
1 polymer ?
#
loop_
_entity_poly.entity_id
_entity_poly.type
_entity_poly.pdbx_seq_one_letter_code
_entity_poly.pdbx_strand_id
1 'polypeptide(L)'
;MDRRDFLKASVAGAAGIVLGKEIGFPAIIHAAKVKDPIKIGGQGIMSGPLGGYGEYMKKGATLAMEEINAKGGVLGSKIEMNFRDDELKPDVGVKNARFFVDDWGADFLIGIDSSGVAMAVGQVMPELNKILIVTHAATEKYNEGLVYQKKIKQCFRVCVPTYQDGIASAHVAKNLPVKTWATVSPDYEYGYTSWKMFKHYLKQLKPDVEFVGESWAKFGTADFSSHVTKVMAAKPEGIFSTEWGGEAVALVKQAKLFKVFEQTKAWMIPMGGAMDVLQGLGKEYPDGAWVSGRYLFQYPDTARNKAFVETFRKRWSDFPSYPSETAYTAVHAIKKAVEKAGTLDVPTLIATMEGMELDRPAGECVIRAEDHQAVYSVPWGQITHDPKYPMPVLKNLKVFAAKEYYRKPPFPPIS
;
A
#
# COMPACT_ATOMS: atom_id res chain seq x y z
N MET A 1 21.61 43.84 19.99
CA MET A 1 20.99 43.34 21.22
C MET A 1 21.75 42.12 21.67
N ASP A 2 22.42 42.25 22.82
CA ASP A 2 23.28 41.20 23.36
C ASP A 2 22.46 40.12 24.05
N ARG A 3 22.96 38.88 24.06
CA ARG A 3 22.32 37.70 24.69
C ARG A 3 21.93 37.92 26.16
N ARG A 4 22.53 38.89 26.84
CA ARG A 4 22.24 39.26 28.21
C ARG A 4 20.96 40.09 28.36
N ASP A 5 20.55 40.82 27.34
CA ASP A 5 19.34 41.64 27.37
C ASP A 5 18.07 40.82 27.12
N PHE A 6 18.19 39.70 26.37
CA PHE A 6 17.07 38.75 26.17
C PHE A 6 16.70 37.99 27.45
N LEU A 7 17.70 37.67 28.27
CA LEU A 7 17.49 36.94 29.53
C LEU A 7 16.94 37.86 30.67
N LYS A 8 17.14 39.18 30.56
CA LYS A 8 16.55 40.12 31.53
C LYS A 8 15.07 40.45 31.26
N ALA A 9 14.63 40.34 30.02
CA ALA A 9 13.22 40.52 29.65
C ALA A 9 12.31 39.36 30.07
N SER A 10 12.87 38.15 30.23
CA SER A 10 12.10 36.95 30.63
C SER A 10 11.94 36.77 32.16
N VAL A 11 12.61 37.60 32.99
CA VAL A 11 12.51 37.50 34.47
C VAL A 11 11.57 38.57 35.06
N ALA A 12 11.18 39.60 34.28
CA ALA A 12 10.29 40.66 34.77
C ALA A 12 8.78 40.32 34.71
N GLY A 13 8.40 39.15 34.22
CA GLY A 13 7.00 38.68 34.14
C GLY A 13 6.52 37.76 35.27
N ALA A 14 7.37 37.45 36.26
CA ALA A 14 7.07 36.44 37.30
C ALA A 14 6.97 36.97 38.73
N ALA A 15 6.68 38.25 38.91
CA ALA A 15 6.52 38.80 40.25
C ALA A 15 5.18 39.55 40.40
N GLY A 16 4.12 38.82 40.67
CA GLY A 16 2.84 39.44 41.00
C GLY A 16 1.68 38.48 40.85
N ILE A 17 1.54 37.52 41.78
CA ILE A 17 0.27 37.03 42.36
C ILE A 17 0.63 35.97 43.40
N VAL A 18 0.75 36.39 44.64
CA VAL A 18 0.55 35.52 45.82
C VAL A 18 -0.63 36.08 46.53
N LEU A 19 -1.72 35.33 46.55
CA LEU A 19 -2.75 35.15 47.54
C LEU A 19 -4.09 34.77 46.88
N GLY A 20 -4.43 33.50 46.92
CA GLY A 20 -5.72 32.97 46.51
C GLY A 20 -5.63 31.46 46.36
N LYS A 21 -5.92 30.69 47.44
CA LYS A 21 -6.10 29.26 47.35
C LYS A 21 -7.34 28.97 46.49
N GLU A 22 -7.14 28.72 45.21
CA GLU A 22 -8.03 27.88 44.41
C GLU A 22 -7.20 26.81 43.74
N ILE A 23 -7.58 25.55 43.93
CA ILE A 23 -7.03 24.41 43.23
C ILE A 23 -7.53 24.54 41.79
N GLY A 24 -6.82 25.32 40.98
CA GLY A 24 -7.07 25.42 39.56
C GLY A 24 -6.62 24.11 38.91
N PHE A 25 -7.57 23.36 38.33
CA PHE A 25 -7.27 22.34 37.35
C PHE A 25 -6.35 22.95 36.28
N PRO A 26 -5.31 22.21 35.81
CA PRO A 26 -4.49 22.73 34.75
C PRO A 26 -5.42 23.07 33.55
N ALA A 27 -5.40 24.32 33.13
CA ALA A 27 -6.12 24.74 31.94
C ALA A 27 -5.63 23.86 30.80
N ILE A 28 -6.51 23.03 30.25
CA ILE A 28 -6.23 22.31 29.02
C ILE A 28 -6.05 23.40 27.96
N ILE A 29 -4.80 23.72 27.64
CA ILE A 29 -4.48 24.58 26.52
C ILE A 29 -4.92 23.79 25.29
N HIS A 30 -6.14 24.05 24.81
CA HIS A 30 -6.55 23.56 23.50
C HIS A 30 -5.63 24.19 22.47
N ALA A 31 -4.74 23.39 21.89
CA ALA A 31 -4.00 23.83 20.71
C ALA A 31 -5.01 24.38 19.69
N ALA A 32 -4.69 25.52 19.08
CA ALA A 32 -5.58 26.11 18.08
C ALA A 32 -5.82 25.08 16.97
N LYS A 33 -7.08 24.89 16.60
CA LYS A 33 -7.46 24.01 15.48
C LYS A 33 -6.75 24.48 14.23
N VAL A 34 -6.13 23.54 13.51
CA VAL A 34 -5.46 23.85 12.24
C VAL A 34 -6.47 24.22 11.15
N LYS A 35 -7.55 23.46 11.03
CA LYS A 35 -8.72 23.64 10.15
C LYS A 35 -9.78 22.62 10.58
N ASP A 36 -11.05 22.93 10.47
CA ASP A 36 -12.11 21.99 10.86
C ASP A 36 -13.25 22.02 9.84
N PRO A 37 -13.53 20.91 9.14
CA PRO A 37 -12.80 19.63 9.17
C PRO A 37 -11.52 19.63 8.31
N ILE A 38 -10.60 18.70 8.60
CA ILE A 38 -9.50 18.31 7.68
C ILE A 38 -10.10 17.34 6.67
N LYS A 39 -10.02 17.68 5.38
CA LYS A 39 -10.66 16.92 4.30
C LYS A 39 -9.67 16.04 3.55
N ILE A 40 -10.00 14.76 3.41
CA ILE A 40 -9.19 13.74 2.70
C ILE A 40 -10.00 13.17 1.55
N GLY A 41 -9.56 13.40 0.30
CA GLY A 41 -10.13 12.79 -0.89
C GLY A 41 -9.50 11.40 -1.12
N GLY A 42 -10.31 10.37 -1.29
CA GLY A 42 -9.89 9.01 -1.59
C GLY A 42 -10.34 8.57 -2.98
N GLN A 43 -9.47 7.97 -3.78
CA GLN A 43 -9.86 7.40 -5.07
C GLN A 43 -9.17 6.06 -5.33
N GLY A 44 -9.85 5.22 -6.10
CA GLY A 44 -9.39 3.90 -6.52
C GLY A 44 -10.50 3.19 -7.28
N ILE A 45 -10.26 1.96 -7.72
CA ILE A 45 -11.29 1.16 -8.39
C ILE A 45 -12.38 0.73 -7.39
N MET A 46 -13.62 1.15 -7.62
CA MET A 46 -14.77 0.83 -6.76
C MET A 46 -15.88 0.08 -7.50
N SER A 47 -15.65 -0.27 -8.75
CA SER A 47 -16.59 -0.96 -9.62
C SER A 47 -15.97 -2.15 -10.33
N GLY A 48 -16.80 -3.02 -10.93
CA GLY A 48 -16.38 -4.19 -11.70
C GLY A 48 -15.67 -5.28 -10.88
N PRO A 49 -14.97 -6.22 -11.55
CA PRO A 49 -14.34 -7.37 -10.91
C PRO A 49 -13.24 -7.02 -9.91
N LEU A 50 -12.65 -5.84 -10.02
CA LEU A 50 -11.57 -5.35 -9.16
C LEU A 50 -12.07 -4.41 -8.05
N GLY A 51 -13.37 -4.09 -8.02
CA GLY A 51 -13.98 -3.15 -7.07
C GLY A 51 -13.78 -3.50 -5.58
N GLY A 52 -13.50 -4.76 -5.27
CA GLY A 52 -13.17 -5.21 -3.93
C GLY A 52 -11.98 -4.47 -3.31
N TYR A 53 -11.01 -4.05 -4.13
CA TYR A 53 -9.85 -3.26 -3.66
C TYR A 53 -10.27 -1.90 -3.12
N GLY A 54 -11.06 -1.15 -3.88
CA GLY A 54 -11.59 0.15 -3.44
C GLY A 54 -12.50 0.04 -2.23
N GLU A 55 -13.28 -1.03 -2.14
CA GLU A 55 -14.12 -1.30 -0.97
C GLU A 55 -13.26 -1.54 0.29
N TYR A 56 -12.21 -2.36 0.21
CA TYR A 56 -11.27 -2.55 1.32
C TYR A 56 -10.51 -1.27 1.67
N MET A 57 -10.08 -0.48 0.67
CA MET A 57 -9.48 0.83 0.89
C MET A 57 -10.41 1.74 1.69
N LYS A 58 -11.66 1.88 1.24
CA LYS A 58 -12.69 2.70 1.89
C LYS A 58 -12.94 2.24 3.33
N LYS A 59 -13.07 0.93 3.57
CA LYS A 59 -13.23 0.35 4.91
C LYS A 59 -12.05 0.74 5.83
N GLY A 60 -10.82 0.56 5.38
CA GLY A 60 -9.63 0.87 6.17
C GLY A 60 -9.48 2.36 6.48
N ALA A 61 -9.65 3.23 5.48
CA ALA A 61 -9.59 4.68 5.66
C ALA A 61 -10.71 5.20 6.59
N THR A 62 -11.94 4.68 6.42
CA THR A 62 -13.07 5.04 7.28
C THR A 62 -12.81 4.62 8.72
N LEU A 63 -12.27 3.42 8.96
CA LEU A 63 -11.94 2.96 10.31
C LEU A 63 -10.94 3.89 10.98
N ALA A 64 -9.87 4.28 10.28
CA ALA A 64 -8.89 5.22 10.80
C ALA A 64 -9.52 6.58 11.14
N MET A 65 -10.34 7.11 10.24
CA MET A 65 -11.09 8.36 10.47
C MET A 65 -11.99 8.26 11.70
N GLU A 66 -12.78 7.19 11.84
CA GLU A 66 -13.67 6.97 12.97
C GLU A 66 -12.89 6.92 14.29
N GLU A 67 -11.77 6.15 14.35
CA GLU A 67 -10.92 6.05 15.53
C GLU A 67 -10.26 7.39 15.92
N ILE A 68 -9.77 8.13 14.94
CA ILE A 68 -9.13 9.44 15.17
C ILE A 68 -10.18 10.44 15.66
N ASN A 69 -11.34 10.48 15.02
CA ASN A 69 -12.42 11.39 15.38
C ASN A 69 -13.00 11.11 16.76
N ALA A 70 -13.10 9.83 17.15
CA ALA A 70 -13.55 9.42 18.49
C ALA A 70 -12.58 9.87 19.59
N LYS A 71 -11.28 10.01 19.27
CA LYS A 71 -10.24 10.48 20.19
C LYS A 71 -10.03 12.01 20.17
N GLY A 72 -10.94 12.75 19.56
CA GLY A 72 -10.86 14.22 19.52
C GLY A 72 -10.32 14.82 18.22
N GLY A 73 -10.05 13.98 17.21
CA GLY A 73 -9.55 14.42 15.91
C GLY A 73 -8.04 14.68 15.88
N VAL A 74 -7.60 15.51 14.97
CA VAL A 74 -6.20 15.92 14.77
C VAL A 74 -6.08 17.38 15.26
N LEU A 75 -5.35 17.61 16.32
CA LEU A 75 -5.28 18.94 16.99
C LEU A 75 -6.67 19.54 17.24
N GLY A 76 -7.66 18.73 17.63
CA GLY A 76 -9.03 19.14 17.88
C GLY A 76 -9.92 19.26 16.64
N SER A 77 -9.40 19.03 15.44
CA SER A 77 -10.15 19.10 14.18
C SER A 77 -10.60 17.70 13.75
N LYS A 78 -11.85 17.58 13.30
CA LYS A 78 -12.36 16.32 12.75
C LYS A 78 -11.78 16.04 11.37
N ILE A 79 -11.67 14.76 11.00
CA ILE A 79 -11.41 14.33 9.62
C ILE A 79 -12.74 14.07 8.93
N GLU A 80 -12.87 14.56 7.71
CA GLU A 80 -13.95 14.25 6.77
C GLU A 80 -13.36 13.59 5.51
N MET A 81 -14.05 12.58 4.96
CA MET A 81 -13.56 11.85 3.79
C MET A 81 -14.63 11.80 2.69
N ASN A 82 -14.18 11.88 1.45
CA ASN A 82 -14.98 11.65 0.26
C ASN A 82 -14.25 10.67 -0.67
N PHE A 83 -15.00 9.74 -1.30
CA PHE A 83 -14.44 8.69 -2.14
C PHE A 83 -15.03 8.71 -3.54
N ARG A 84 -14.18 8.52 -4.56
CA ARG A 84 -14.59 8.44 -5.97
C ARG A 84 -13.92 7.27 -6.67
N ASP A 85 -14.67 6.63 -7.56
CA ASP A 85 -14.15 5.61 -8.47
C ASP A 85 -13.27 6.29 -9.54
N ASP A 86 -12.06 5.81 -9.75
CA ASP A 86 -11.17 6.25 -10.83
C ASP A 86 -11.24 5.36 -12.08
N GLU A 87 -12.04 4.27 -12.00
CA GLU A 87 -12.28 3.33 -13.08
C GLU A 87 -10.98 2.76 -13.69
N LEU A 88 -9.85 2.83 -12.98
CA LEU A 88 -8.49 2.54 -13.45
C LEU A 88 -8.06 3.39 -14.65
N LYS A 89 -8.74 4.51 -14.91
CA LYS A 89 -8.47 5.42 -16.04
C LYS A 89 -7.69 6.64 -15.58
N PRO A 90 -6.51 6.92 -16.18
CA PRO A 90 -5.68 8.07 -15.79
C PRO A 90 -6.38 9.43 -15.88
N ASP A 91 -7.19 9.66 -16.91
CA ASP A 91 -7.95 10.89 -17.10
C ASP A 91 -9.06 11.06 -16.04
N VAL A 92 -9.75 9.99 -15.67
CA VAL A 92 -10.75 9.99 -14.58
C VAL A 92 -10.05 10.27 -13.25
N GLY A 93 -8.91 9.64 -12.98
CA GLY A 93 -8.13 9.87 -11.78
C GLY A 93 -7.67 11.32 -11.63
N VAL A 94 -7.19 11.96 -12.70
CA VAL A 94 -6.82 13.39 -12.70
C VAL A 94 -8.05 14.27 -12.49
N LYS A 95 -9.19 13.96 -13.15
CA LYS A 95 -10.45 14.69 -12.95
C LYS A 95 -10.93 14.59 -11.49
N ASN A 96 -10.84 13.41 -10.89
CA ASN A 96 -11.18 13.22 -9.47
C ASN A 96 -10.27 14.03 -8.54
N ALA A 97 -8.94 14.04 -8.80
CA ALA A 97 -8.01 14.82 -8.00
C ALA A 97 -8.34 16.32 -8.02
N ARG A 98 -8.63 16.88 -9.21
CA ARG A 98 -9.07 18.27 -9.36
C ARG A 98 -10.39 18.52 -8.62
N PHE A 99 -11.41 17.68 -8.81
CA PHE A 99 -12.66 17.78 -8.07
C PHE A 99 -12.43 17.80 -6.55
N PHE A 100 -11.61 16.92 -6.04
CA PHE A 100 -11.34 16.90 -4.59
C PHE A 100 -10.72 18.20 -4.10
N VAL A 101 -9.77 18.77 -4.84
CA VAL A 101 -9.04 19.97 -4.41
C VAL A 101 -9.85 21.24 -4.69
N ASP A 102 -10.32 21.41 -5.93
CA ASP A 102 -10.88 22.66 -6.39
C ASP A 102 -12.35 22.84 -5.97
N ASP A 103 -13.15 21.76 -6.05
CA ASP A 103 -14.59 21.81 -5.78
C ASP A 103 -14.93 21.44 -4.33
N TRP A 104 -14.30 20.36 -3.80
CA TRP A 104 -14.60 19.87 -2.44
C TRP A 104 -13.68 20.45 -1.36
N GLY A 105 -12.54 21.00 -1.72
CA GLY A 105 -11.59 21.65 -0.81
C GLY A 105 -10.78 20.66 0.04
N ALA A 106 -10.36 19.53 -0.55
CA ALA A 106 -9.51 18.54 0.11
C ALA A 106 -8.15 19.11 0.50
N ASP A 107 -7.66 18.69 1.65
CA ASP A 107 -6.32 19.01 2.17
C ASP A 107 -5.29 17.94 1.77
N PHE A 108 -5.73 16.69 1.65
CA PHE A 108 -4.93 15.53 1.26
C PHE A 108 -5.67 14.64 0.29
N LEU A 109 -4.90 13.89 -0.53
CA LEU A 109 -5.41 12.83 -1.38
C LEU A 109 -4.78 11.48 -0.98
N ILE A 110 -5.57 10.40 -1.02
CA ILE A 110 -5.10 9.03 -0.76
C ILE A 110 -5.65 8.05 -1.80
N GLY A 111 -5.07 6.86 -1.86
CA GLY A 111 -5.64 5.76 -2.64
C GLY A 111 -4.80 5.38 -3.85
N ILE A 112 -5.49 5.12 -4.93
CA ILE A 112 -5.04 4.76 -6.28
C ILE A 112 -4.48 3.34 -6.38
N ASP A 113 -5.15 2.52 -7.18
CA ASP A 113 -4.79 1.12 -7.45
C ASP A 113 -3.91 0.98 -8.70
N SER A 114 -4.26 1.68 -9.78
CA SER A 114 -3.55 1.60 -11.05
C SER A 114 -2.25 2.40 -11.07
N SER A 115 -1.17 1.77 -11.51
CA SER A 115 0.12 2.44 -11.74
C SER A 115 0.01 3.59 -12.74
N GLY A 116 -0.81 3.44 -13.79
CA GLY A 116 -1.05 4.50 -14.78
C GLY A 116 -1.76 5.70 -14.18
N VAL A 117 -2.78 5.48 -13.36
CA VAL A 117 -3.51 6.54 -12.63
C VAL A 117 -2.57 7.25 -11.65
N ALA A 118 -1.77 6.50 -10.87
CA ALA A 118 -0.84 7.08 -9.91
C ALA A 118 0.20 7.99 -10.59
N MET A 119 0.71 7.56 -11.75
CA MET A 119 1.64 8.38 -12.55
C MET A 119 1.00 9.65 -13.08
N ALA A 120 -0.25 9.59 -13.56
CA ALA A 120 -0.96 10.74 -14.10
C ALA A 120 -1.34 11.75 -13.00
N VAL A 121 -1.94 11.27 -11.90
CA VAL A 121 -2.32 12.12 -10.76
C VAL A 121 -1.08 12.72 -10.10
N GLY A 122 -0.02 11.92 -9.91
CA GLY A 122 1.23 12.41 -9.31
C GLY A 122 1.85 13.59 -10.06
N GLN A 123 1.72 13.63 -11.40
CA GLN A 123 2.25 14.73 -12.21
C GLN A 123 1.52 16.06 -12.02
N VAL A 124 0.24 16.06 -11.63
CA VAL A 124 -0.54 17.29 -11.39
C VAL A 124 -0.48 17.76 -9.94
N MET A 125 0.10 16.99 -9.02
CA MET A 125 0.16 17.35 -7.58
C MET A 125 0.92 18.65 -7.29
N PRO A 126 2.00 19.04 -8.01
CA PRO A 126 2.62 20.35 -7.82
C PRO A 126 1.67 21.52 -8.11
N GLU A 127 0.86 21.42 -9.17
CA GLU A 127 -0.13 22.42 -9.52
C GLU A 127 -1.24 22.51 -8.47
N LEU A 128 -1.74 21.37 -8.01
CA LEU A 128 -2.78 21.29 -6.98
C LEU A 128 -2.27 21.72 -5.59
N ASN A 129 -0.96 21.74 -5.38
CA ASN A 129 -0.33 22.09 -4.11
C ASN A 129 -0.92 21.32 -2.91
N LYS A 130 -1.08 20.00 -3.06
CA LYS A 130 -1.58 19.07 -2.03
C LYS A 130 -0.68 17.85 -1.95
N ILE A 131 -0.76 17.11 -0.85
CA ILE A 131 -0.06 15.84 -0.68
C ILE A 131 -0.94 14.68 -1.14
N LEU A 132 -0.36 13.82 -1.98
CA LEU A 132 -0.92 12.54 -2.37
C LEU A 132 -0.16 11.41 -1.68
N ILE A 133 -0.88 10.53 -0.97
CA ILE A 133 -0.31 9.29 -0.41
C ILE A 133 -0.89 8.10 -1.18
N VAL A 134 -0.10 7.52 -2.07
CA VAL A 134 -0.50 6.31 -2.81
C VAL A 134 -0.48 5.10 -1.88
N THR A 135 -1.57 4.35 -1.89
CA THR A 135 -1.81 3.22 -0.98
C THR A 135 -1.73 1.85 -1.64
N HIS A 136 -1.83 1.76 -2.97
CA HIS A 136 -1.92 0.48 -3.69
C HIS A 136 -1.03 0.39 -4.93
N ALA A 137 -0.98 1.43 -5.77
CA ALA A 137 -0.21 1.41 -7.00
C ALA A 137 1.30 1.22 -6.73
N ALA A 138 1.88 0.21 -7.39
CA ALA A 138 3.18 -0.31 -6.99
C ALA A 138 4.34 0.09 -7.93
N THR A 139 4.09 0.70 -9.11
CA THR A 139 5.18 1.01 -10.05
C THR A 139 6.32 1.78 -9.37
N GLU A 140 7.55 1.33 -9.57
CA GLU A 140 8.75 2.01 -9.09
C GLU A 140 8.92 3.38 -9.71
N LYS A 141 8.37 3.60 -10.92
CA LYS A 141 8.42 4.89 -11.61
C LYS A 141 7.77 6.02 -10.82
N TYR A 142 6.84 5.70 -9.90
CA TYR A 142 6.22 6.71 -9.05
C TYR A 142 7.24 7.35 -8.10
N ASN A 143 7.95 6.56 -7.32
CA ASN A 143 8.93 7.08 -6.35
C ASN A 143 10.30 7.38 -7.00
N GLU A 144 10.83 6.45 -7.80
CA GLU A 144 12.11 6.63 -8.49
C GLU A 144 12.01 7.71 -9.58
N GLY A 145 10.93 7.71 -10.37
CA GLY A 145 10.73 8.64 -11.48
C GLY A 145 10.18 10.01 -11.06
N LEU A 146 8.98 10.06 -10.44
CA LEU A 146 8.36 11.35 -10.12
C LEU A 146 9.05 12.03 -8.93
N VAL A 147 9.25 11.31 -7.83
CA VAL A 147 9.78 11.94 -6.61
C VAL A 147 11.29 12.15 -6.72
N TYR A 148 12.06 11.09 -6.96
CA TYR A 148 13.52 11.19 -6.93
C TYR A 148 14.09 11.93 -8.14
N GLN A 149 13.69 11.56 -9.38
CA GLN A 149 14.27 12.16 -10.59
C GLN A 149 13.64 13.52 -10.92
N LYS A 150 12.29 13.62 -10.97
CA LYS A 150 11.58 14.85 -11.33
C LYS A 150 11.35 15.81 -10.16
N LYS A 151 11.71 15.40 -8.92
CA LYS A 151 11.59 16.23 -7.70
C LYS A 151 10.14 16.65 -7.36
N ILE A 152 9.15 15.85 -7.73
CA ILE A 152 7.74 16.06 -7.34
C ILE A 152 7.57 15.61 -5.88
N LYS A 153 7.76 16.54 -4.97
CA LYS A 153 7.82 16.29 -3.53
C LYS A 153 6.46 16.04 -2.86
N GLN A 154 5.36 16.36 -3.51
CA GLN A 154 4.01 16.18 -3.00
C GLN A 154 3.54 14.71 -2.98
N CYS A 155 4.31 13.82 -3.61
CA CYS A 155 3.97 12.41 -3.80
C CYS A 155 4.63 11.52 -2.75
N PHE A 156 3.83 10.74 -2.00
CA PHE A 156 4.26 9.74 -1.02
C PHE A 156 3.65 8.39 -1.36
N ARG A 157 4.25 7.29 -0.89
CA ARG A 157 3.69 5.95 -1.03
C ARG A 157 3.87 5.12 0.24
N VAL A 158 2.79 4.48 0.70
CA VAL A 158 2.79 3.61 1.88
C VAL A 158 2.58 2.12 1.55
N CYS A 159 2.51 1.78 0.26
CA CYS A 159 2.45 0.40 -0.21
C CYS A 159 3.79 -0.10 -0.77
N VAL A 160 3.85 -1.41 -1.04
CA VAL A 160 5.02 -2.09 -1.58
C VAL A 160 5.25 -1.71 -3.04
N PRO A 161 6.48 -1.36 -3.43
CA PRO A 161 6.85 -1.17 -4.83
C PRO A 161 7.04 -2.51 -5.58
N THR A 162 6.87 -2.48 -6.90
CA THR A 162 7.02 -3.68 -7.77
C THR A 162 8.37 -4.37 -7.62
N TYR A 163 9.44 -3.62 -7.43
CA TYR A 163 10.76 -4.23 -7.24
C TYR A 163 10.84 -5.04 -5.96
N GLN A 164 10.13 -4.65 -4.89
CA GLN A 164 10.09 -5.42 -3.66
C GLN A 164 9.33 -6.73 -3.86
N ASP A 165 8.20 -6.72 -4.57
CA ASP A 165 7.50 -7.94 -4.97
C ASP A 165 8.43 -8.83 -5.81
N GLY A 166 9.14 -8.27 -6.80
CA GLY A 166 10.07 -8.99 -7.66
C GLY A 166 11.26 -9.60 -6.91
N ILE A 167 11.90 -8.82 -6.03
CA ILE A 167 13.02 -9.32 -5.21
C ILE A 167 12.56 -10.44 -4.28
N ALA A 168 11.47 -10.23 -3.55
CA ALA A 168 10.98 -11.22 -2.59
C ALA A 168 10.56 -12.52 -3.28
N SER A 169 9.84 -12.43 -4.41
CA SER A 169 9.46 -13.61 -5.20
C SER A 169 10.68 -14.35 -5.76
N ALA A 170 11.71 -13.64 -6.24
CA ALA A 170 12.95 -14.28 -6.70
C ALA A 170 13.67 -15.02 -5.57
N HIS A 171 13.71 -14.48 -4.36
CA HIS A 171 14.26 -15.16 -3.19
C HIS A 171 13.43 -16.36 -2.72
N VAL A 172 12.12 -16.38 -2.94
CA VAL A 172 11.33 -17.61 -2.79
C VAL A 172 11.68 -18.60 -3.88
N ALA A 173 11.64 -18.18 -5.15
CA ALA A 173 11.81 -19.02 -6.33
C ALA A 173 13.19 -19.69 -6.42
N LYS A 174 14.28 -19.03 -5.98
CA LYS A 174 15.63 -19.62 -6.02
C LYS A 174 15.75 -20.95 -5.29
N ASN A 175 14.91 -21.16 -4.26
CA ASN A 175 14.91 -22.36 -3.44
C ASN A 175 13.95 -23.44 -3.96
N LEU A 176 13.20 -23.17 -5.03
CA LEU A 176 12.27 -24.12 -5.61
C LEU A 176 12.97 -24.97 -6.68
N PRO A 177 12.58 -26.24 -6.87
CA PRO A 177 13.14 -27.12 -7.88
C PRO A 177 12.56 -26.82 -9.28
N VAL A 178 12.61 -25.53 -9.67
CA VAL A 178 12.01 -24.98 -10.90
C VAL A 178 13.12 -24.33 -11.73
N LYS A 179 13.25 -24.71 -12.99
CA LYS A 179 14.24 -24.18 -13.93
C LYS A 179 13.59 -23.29 -14.99
N THR A 180 12.37 -23.62 -15.41
CA THR A 180 11.68 -22.87 -16.48
C THR A 180 10.43 -22.16 -15.92
N TRP A 181 10.32 -20.87 -16.20
CA TRP A 181 9.23 -20.02 -15.72
C TRP A 181 8.46 -19.39 -16.88
N ALA A 182 7.16 -19.29 -16.72
CA ALA A 182 6.30 -18.49 -17.60
C ALA A 182 5.40 -17.55 -16.77
N THR A 183 4.79 -16.57 -17.46
CA THR A 183 3.85 -15.65 -16.82
C THR A 183 2.54 -15.55 -17.57
N VAL A 184 1.45 -15.49 -16.81
CA VAL A 184 0.16 -14.92 -17.22
C VAL A 184 -0.06 -13.72 -16.30
N SER A 185 -0.02 -12.52 -16.84
CA SER A 185 -0.03 -11.28 -16.04
C SER A 185 -0.82 -10.18 -16.76
N PRO A 186 -1.28 -9.13 -16.05
CA PRO A 186 -2.11 -8.09 -16.65
C PRO A 186 -1.31 -7.23 -17.65
N ASP A 187 -2.00 -6.84 -18.73
CA ASP A 187 -1.47 -6.09 -19.87
C ASP A 187 -1.33 -4.59 -19.57
N TYR A 188 -0.53 -4.25 -18.55
CA TYR A 188 -0.19 -2.86 -18.21
C TYR A 188 1.09 -2.76 -17.36
N GLU A 189 1.46 -1.56 -16.97
CA GLU A 189 2.72 -1.23 -16.30
C GLU A 189 3.07 -2.18 -15.13
N TYR A 190 2.12 -2.50 -14.26
CA TYR A 190 2.35 -3.39 -13.12
C TYR A 190 2.76 -4.80 -13.55
N GLY A 191 2.06 -5.37 -14.53
CA GLY A 191 2.37 -6.71 -15.04
C GLY A 191 3.78 -6.77 -15.64
N TYR A 192 4.08 -5.83 -16.54
CA TYR A 192 5.38 -5.78 -17.22
C TYR A 192 6.54 -5.57 -16.27
N THR A 193 6.43 -4.60 -15.36
CA THR A 193 7.51 -4.28 -14.42
C THR A 193 7.72 -5.39 -13.41
N SER A 194 6.67 -6.01 -12.89
CA SER A 194 6.76 -7.11 -11.94
C SER A 194 7.46 -8.33 -12.55
N TRP A 195 7.08 -8.71 -13.78
CA TRP A 195 7.74 -9.79 -14.50
C TRP A 195 9.21 -9.49 -14.81
N LYS A 196 9.50 -8.25 -15.25
CA LYS A 196 10.88 -7.80 -15.47
C LYS A 196 11.71 -7.89 -14.20
N MET A 197 11.18 -7.41 -13.07
CA MET A 197 11.84 -7.48 -11.77
C MET A 197 12.09 -8.92 -11.33
N PHE A 198 11.08 -9.79 -11.45
CA PHE A 198 11.22 -11.20 -11.12
C PHE A 198 12.33 -11.86 -11.96
N LYS A 199 12.31 -11.66 -13.28
CA LYS A 199 13.34 -12.18 -14.20
C LYS A 199 14.74 -11.70 -13.81
N HIS A 200 14.91 -10.40 -13.63
CA HIS A 200 16.19 -9.78 -13.31
C HIS A 200 16.80 -10.36 -12.01
N TYR A 201 16.05 -10.33 -10.92
CA TYR A 201 16.57 -10.81 -9.64
C TYR A 201 16.71 -12.32 -9.58
N LEU A 202 15.79 -13.08 -10.16
CA LEU A 202 15.91 -14.54 -10.17
C LEU A 202 17.11 -15.00 -11.01
N LYS A 203 17.39 -14.36 -12.14
CA LYS A 203 18.56 -14.69 -12.97
C LYS A 203 19.88 -14.45 -12.24
N GLN A 204 19.95 -13.43 -11.38
CA GLN A 204 21.13 -13.20 -10.52
C GLN A 204 21.29 -14.26 -9.42
N LEU A 205 20.18 -14.71 -8.83
CA LEU A 205 20.17 -15.66 -7.72
C LEU A 205 20.27 -17.13 -8.17
N LYS A 206 19.84 -17.43 -9.38
CA LYS A 206 19.78 -18.77 -9.99
C LYS A 206 20.03 -18.65 -11.50
N PRO A 207 21.31 -18.56 -11.93
CA PRO A 207 21.68 -18.26 -13.33
C PRO A 207 21.20 -19.26 -14.37
N ASP A 208 20.90 -20.50 -13.97
CA ASP A 208 20.45 -21.60 -14.85
C ASP A 208 18.94 -21.57 -15.15
N VAL A 209 18.17 -20.61 -14.63
CA VAL A 209 16.75 -20.49 -14.95
C VAL A 209 16.52 -19.94 -16.36
N GLU A 210 15.41 -20.36 -16.95
CA GLU A 210 14.94 -19.89 -18.26
C GLU A 210 13.50 -19.33 -18.14
N PHE A 211 13.18 -18.35 -18.98
CA PHE A 211 11.86 -17.72 -19.05
C PHE A 211 11.26 -18.04 -20.42
N VAL A 212 10.29 -18.98 -20.43
CA VAL A 212 9.88 -19.71 -21.63
C VAL A 212 8.53 -19.26 -22.21
N GLY A 213 7.77 -18.42 -21.51
CA GLY A 213 6.47 -18.00 -22.01
C GLY A 213 5.91 -16.76 -21.31
N GLU A 214 5.22 -15.93 -22.10
CA GLU A 214 4.56 -14.72 -21.60
C GLU A 214 3.16 -14.59 -22.24
N SER A 215 2.16 -14.29 -21.42
CA SER A 215 0.82 -13.95 -21.88
C SER A 215 0.25 -12.81 -21.04
N TRP A 216 -0.27 -11.79 -21.73
CA TRP A 216 -0.70 -10.53 -21.15
C TRP A 216 -2.22 -10.41 -21.29
N ALA A 217 -2.93 -10.35 -20.18
CA ALA A 217 -4.38 -10.26 -20.11
C ALA A 217 -4.83 -8.81 -19.89
N LYS A 218 -5.77 -8.35 -20.71
CA LYS A 218 -6.33 -7.00 -20.55
C LYS A 218 -7.21 -6.90 -19.32
N PHE A 219 -7.33 -5.71 -18.75
CA PHE A 219 -8.32 -5.47 -17.70
C PHE A 219 -9.72 -5.92 -18.12
N GLY A 220 -10.44 -6.58 -17.21
CA GLY A 220 -11.75 -7.14 -17.45
C GLY A 220 -11.72 -8.51 -18.11
N THR A 221 -10.55 -9.14 -18.27
CA THR A 221 -10.46 -10.52 -18.78
C THR A 221 -11.17 -11.48 -17.84
N ALA A 222 -12.25 -12.08 -18.31
CA ALA A 222 -13.00 -13.11 -17.60
C ALA A 222 -12.62 -14.53 -18.05
N ASP A 223 -12.14 -14.70 -19.27
CA ASP A 223 -11.69 -15.97 -19.85
C ASP A 223 -10.18 -15.99 -20.08
N PHE A 224 -9.50 -16.77 -19.24
CA PHE A 224 -8.05 -16.98 -19.29
C PHE A 224 -7.63 -18.23 -20.08
N SER A 225 -8.56 -18.96 -20.70
CA SER A 225 -8.31 -20.24 -21.37
C SER A 225 -7.20 -20.13 -22.42
N SER A 226 -7.26 -19.08 -23.28
CA SER A 226 -6.25 -18.83 -24.31
C SER A 226 -4.90 -18.46 -23.73
N HIS A 227 -4.87 -17.67 -22.65
CA HIS A 227 -3.66 -17.27 -21.94
C HIS A 227 -2.97 -18.47 -21.30
N VAL A 228 -3.74 -19.31 -20.60
CA VAL A 228 -3.25 -20.56 -19.98
C VAL A 228 -2.71 -21.51 -21.05
N THR A 229 -3.47 -21.77 -22.10
CA THR A 229 -3.06 -22.64 -23.20
C THR A 229 -1.76 -22.16 -23.85
N LYS A 230 -1.63 -20.86 -24.09
CA LYS A 230 -0.44 -20.25 -24.70
C LYS A 230 0.81 -20.51 -23.86
N VAL A 231 0.76 -20.25 -22.54
CA VAL A 231 1.97 -20.42 -21.70
C VAL A 231 2.27 -21.89 -21.45
N MET A 232 1.27 -22.75 -21.33
CA MET A 232 1.45 -24.19 -21.12
C MET A 232 2.00 -24.91 -22.35
N ALA A 233 1.86 -24.36 -23.56
CA ALA A 233 2.51 -24.91 -24.77
C ALA A 233 4.05 -24.93 -24.66
N ALA A 234 4.65 -24.01 -23.89
CA ALA A 234 6.07 -23.97 -23.61
C ALA A 234 6.50 -24.92 -22.46
N LYS A 235 5.58 -25.66 -21.86
CA LYS A 235 5.81 -26.63 -20.75
C LYS A 235 6.65 -26.04 -19.61
N PRO A 236 6.27 -24.88 -19.03
CA PRO A 236 6.99 -24.30 -17.91
C PRO A 236 6.90 -25.19 -16.67
N GLU A 237 7.97 -25.22 -15.89
CA GLU A 237 7.96 -25.88 -14.57
C GLU A 237 7.31 -25.02 -13.49
N GLY A 238 7.30 -23.69 -13.65
CA GLY A 238 6.69 -22.75 -12.73
C GLY A 238 5.94 -21.62 -13.42
N ILE A 239 4.88 -21.13 -12.78
CA ILE A 239 4.11 -19.99 -13.21
C ILE A 239 4.28 -18.87 -12.19
N PHE A 240 4.66 -17.68 -12.65
CA PHE A 240 4.60 -16.42 -11.92
C PHE A 240 3.46 -15.57 -12.49
N SER A 241 2.54 -15.11 -11.67
CA SER A 241 1.43 -14.29 -12.13
C SER A 241 1.25 -13.06 -11.24
N THR A 242 1.03 -11.93 -11.85
CA THR A 242 0.70 -10.69 -11.14
C THR A 242 -0.76 -10.28 -11.33
N GLU A 243 -1.61 -11.22 -11.75
CA GLU A 243 -3.05 -11.02 -11.68
C GLU A 243 -3.48 -10.77 -10.22
N TRP A 244 -4.50 -9.97 -10.02
CA TRP A 244 -5.00 -9.56 -8.72
C TRP A 244 -6.52 -9.44 -8.70
N GLY A 245 -7.13 -9.37 -7.52
CA GLY A 245 -8.57 -9.25 -7.38
C GLY A 245 -9.34 -10.40 -8.05
N GLY A 246 -10.48 -10.07 -8.62
CA GLY A 246 -11.34 -11.03 -9.31
C GLY A 246 -10.70 -11.69 -10.53
N GLU A 247 -9.74 -11.02 -11.19
CA GLU A 247 -9.00 -11.59 -12.33
C GLU A 247 -8.05 -12.70 -11.88
N ALA A 248 -7.38 -12.55 -10.73
CA ALA A 248 -6.60 -13.63 -10.13
C ALA A 248 -7.46 -14.82 -9.76
N VAL A 249 -8.68 -14.58 -9.24
CA VAL A 249 -9.66 -15.64 -8.94
C VAL A 249 -10.05 -16.38 -10.22
N ALA A 250 -10.36 -15.66 -11.29
CA ALA A 250 -10.73 -16.25 -12.58
C ALA A 250 -9.59 -17.07 -13.18
N LEU A 251 -8.36 -16.54 -13.18
CA LEU A 251 -7.18 -17.24 -13.66
C LEU A 251 -6.93 -18.55 -12.90
N VAL A 252 -6.94 -18.51 -11.56
CA VAL A 252 -6.66 -19.71 -10.74
C VAL A 252 -7.70 -20.78 -10.93
N LYS A 253 -9.02 -20.42 -10.98
CA LYS A 253 -10.10 -21.36 -11.24
C LYS A 253 -9.94 -22.02 -12.61
N GLN A 254 -9.64 -21.27 -13.64
CA GLN A 254 -9.44 -21.81 -14.99
C GLN A 254 -8.17 -22.65 -15.09
N ALA A 255 -7.05 -22.19 -14.54
CA ALA A 255 -5.81 -22.97 -14.47
C ALA A 255 -6.04 -24.34 -13.80
N LYS A 256 -6.90 -24.41 -12.78
CA LYS A 256 -7.31 -25.67 -12.14
C LYS A 256 -8.07 -26.59 -13.11
N LEU A 257 -9.02 -26.04 -13.91
CA LEU A 257 -9.74 -26.81 -14.92
C LEU A 257 -8.80 -27.39 -15.99
N PHE A 258 -7.75 -26.67 -16.36
CA PHE A 258 -6.71 -27.12 -17.29
C PHE A 258 -5.64 -28.01 -16.62
N LYS A 259 -5.80 -28.35 -15.34
CA LYS A 259 -4.86 -29.17 -14.55
C LYS A 259 -3.43 -28.61 -14.53
N VAL A 260 -3.29 -27.30 -14.58
CA VAL A 260 -1.97 -26.65 -14.65
C VAL A 260 -1.18 -26.88 -13.36
N PHE A 261 -1.85 -26.89 -12.21
CA PHE A 261 -1.22 -27.17 -10.90
C PHE A 261 -0.65 -28.59 -10.78
N GLU A 262 -1.16 -29.53 -11.55
CA GLU A 262 -0.66 -30.90 -11.63
C GLU A 262 0.52 -31.05 -12.60
N GLN A 263 0.63 -30.12 -13.57
CA GLN A 263 1.65 -30.11 -14.61
C GLN A 263 2.87 -29.21 -14.27
N THR A 264 2.75 -28.37 -13.25
CA THR A 264 3.78 -27.43 -12.83
C THR A 264 4.25 -27.73 -11.40
N LYS A 265 5.51 -27.39 -11.11
CA LYS A 265 6.12 -27.59 -9.79
C LYS A 265 5.84 -26.44 -8.81
N ALA A 266 5.51 -25.25 -9.33
CA ALA A 266 5.27 -24.08 -8.50
C ALA A 266 4.36 -23.04 -9.18
N TRP A 267 3.53 -22.41 -8.36
CA TRP A 267 2.79 -21.19 -8.68
C TRP A 267 3.14 -20.09 -7.70
N MET A 268 3.35 -18.87 -8.23
CA MET A 268 3.69 -17.71 -7.43
C MET A 268 2.83 -16.51 -7.83
N ILE A 269 2.09 -15.95 -6.86
CA ILE A 269 1.18 -14.82 -7.09
C ILE A 269 1.41 -13.76 -5.99
N PRO A 270 2.11 -12.64 -6.27
CA PRO A 270 2.40 -11.60 -5.28
C PRO A 270 1.16 -11.04 -4.58
N MET A 271 0.02 -11.01 -5.26
CA MET A 271 -1.25 -10.53 -4.69
C MET A 271 -2.24 -11.65 -4.36
N GLY A 272 -1.82 -12.91 -4.51
CA GLY A 272 -2.68 -14.08 -4.27
C GLY A 272 -3.11 -14.29 -2.81
N GLY A 273 -2.45 -13.65 -1.86
CA GLY A 273 -2.81 -13.64 -0.44
C GLY A 273 -3.69 -12.46 -0.01
N ALA A 274 -4.16 -11.64 -0.94
CA ALA A 274 -5.14 -10.59 -0.66
C ALA A 274 -6.50 -11.21 -0.31
N MET A 275 -7.26 -10.56 0.59
CA MET A 275 -8.46 -11.17 1.19
C MET A 275 -9.54 -11.48 0.16
N ASP A 276 -9.73 -10.61 -0.82
CA ASP A 276 -10.69 -10.81 -1.90
C ASP A 276 -10.35 -12.05 -2.76
N VAL A 277 -9.07 -12.33 -2.99
CA VAL A 277 -8.59 -13.53 -3.69
C VAL A 277 -8.77 -14.77 -2.81
N LEU A 278 -8.38 -14.70 -1.54
CA LEU A 278 -8.55 -15.82 -0.60
C LEU A 278 -10.01 -16.21 -0.43
N GLN A 279 -10.91 -15.24 -0.29
CA GLN A 279 -12.35 -15.48 -0.16
C GLN A 279 -12.96 -15.93 -1.50
N GLY A 280 -12.57 -15.32 -2.61
CA GLY A 280 -13.09 -15.64 -3.94
C GLY A 280 -12.75 -17.05 -4.42
N LEU A 281 -11.61 -17.59 -3.98
CA LEU A 281 -11.18 -18.95 -4.26
C LEU A 281 -11.66 -19.93 -3.19
N GLY A 282 -11.70 -19.54 -1.93
CA GLY A 282 -12.14 -20.40 -0.85
C GLY A 282 -11.45 -21.78 -0.90
N LYS A 283 -12.22 -22.83 -0.78
CA LYS A 283 -11.73 -24.23 -0.82
C LYS A 283 -11.14 -24.66 -2.17
N GLU A 284 -11.35 -23.86 -3.21
CA GLU A 284 -10.81 -24.16 -4.54
C GLU A 284 -9.37 -23.71 -4.72
N TYR A 285 -8.82 -22.90 -3.80
CA TYR A 285 -7.45 -22.44 -3.89
C TYR A 285 -6.49 -23.63 -3.71
N PRO A 286 -5.60 -23.91 -4.69
CA PRO A 286 -4.68 -25.03 -4.57
C PRO A 286 -3.70 -24.86 -3.41
N ASP A 287 -3.56 -25.90 -2.59
CA ASP A 287 -2.56 -25.94 -1.52
C ASP A 287 -1.13 -25.80 -2.07
N GLY A 288 -0.29 -25.12 -1.31
CA GLY A 288 1.13 -25.00 -1.62
C GLY A 288 1.49 -23.90 -2.64
N ALA A 289 0.52 -23.22 -3.26
CA ALA A 289 0.80 -22.06 -4.08
C ALA A 289 1.49 -20.97 -3.22
N TRP A 290 2.62 -20.44 -3.70
CA TRP A 290 3.35 -19.37 -3.03
C TRP A 290 2.70 -18.02 -3.31
N VAL A 291 2.29 -17.33 -2.26
CA VAL A 291 1.61 -16.05 -2.38
C VAL A 291 2.13 -15.04 -1.36
N SER A 292 1.94 -13.77 -1.69
CA SER A 292 1.98 -12.66 -0.74
C SER A 292 0.66 -11.91 -0.82
N GLY A 293 0.35 -11.11 0.18
CA GLY A 293 -0.74 -10.15 0.16
C GLY A 293 -0.24 -8.75 0.51
N ARG A 294 1.09 -8.57 0.54
CA ARG A 294 1.78 -7.35 1.01
C ARG A 294 1.45 -6.99 2.46
N TYR A 295 0.31 -7.40 2.96
CA TYR A 295 -0.13 -7.44 4.34
C TYR A 295 -0.94 -8.72 4.54
N LEU A 296 -0.75 -9.36 5.68
CA LEU A 296 -1.51 -10.54 6.11
C LEU A 296 -2.08 -10.26 7.50
N PHE A 297 -3.36 -10.49 7.70
CA PHE A 297 -3.99 -10.27 9.01
C PHE A 297 -3.38 -11.12 10.15
N GLN A 298 -2.73 -12.23 9.79
CA GLN A 298 -2.04 -13.14 10.71
C GLN A 298 -0.63 -12.68 11.08
N TYR A 299 -0.07 -11.69 10.38
CA TYR A 299 1.31 -11.24 10.54
C TYR A 299 1.44 -9.71 10.38
N PRO A 300 2.28 -9.06 11.19
CA PRO A 300 3.06 -9.58 12.33
C PRO A 300 2.20 -9.89 13.56
N ASP A 301 2.69 -10.78 14.43
CA ASP A 301 2.03 -11.09 15.71
C ASP A 301 2.32 -10.01 16.77
N THR A 302 1.81 -8.80 16.51
CA THR A 302 1.95 -7.63 17.39
C THR A 302 0.62 -7.20 17.98
N ALA A 303 0.65 -6.52 19.11
CA ALA A 303 -0.55 -5.94 19.72
C ALA A 303 -1.25 -4.95 18.77
N ARG A 304 -0.47 -4.18 17.98
CA ARG A 304 -0.98 -3.23 16.99
C ARG A 304 -1.78 -3.92 15.90
N ASN A 305 -1.22 -5.00 15.31
CA ASN A 305 -1.91 -5.75 14.27
C ASN A 305 -3.17 -6.44 14.81
N LYS A 306 -3.07 -7.09 15.96
CA LYS A 306 -4.23 -7.74 16.62
C LYS A 306 -5.37 -6.75 16.86
N ALA A 307 -5.07 -5.58 17.42
CA ALA A 307 -6.08 -4.55 17.67
C ALA A 307 -6.74 -4.06 16.36
N PHE A 308 -5.97 -3.83 15.30
CA PHE A 308 -6.49 -3.46 13.99
C PHE A 308 -7.42 -4.55 13.43
N VAL A 309 -6.98 -5.81 13.42
CA VAL A 309 -7.78 -6.95 12.93
C VAL A 309 -9.08 -7.09 13.73
N GLU A 310 -9.01 -7.01 15.05
CA GLU A 310 -10.18 -7.12 15.94
C GLU A 310 -11.18 -5.99 15.67
N THR A 311 -10.71 -4.74 15.62
CA THR A 311 -11.57 -3.57 15.39
C THR A 311 -12.19 -3.62 13.98
N PHE A 312 -11.41 -3.98 12.97
CA PHE A 312 -11.90 -4.15 11.61
C PHE A 312 -12.99 -5.22 11.55
N ARG A 313 -12.75 -6.40 12.14
CA ARG A 313 -13.73 -7.49 12.20
C ARG A 313 -15.01 -7.11 12.94
N LYS A 314 -14.88 -6.41 14.06
CA LYS A 314 -16.02 -5.90 14.81
C LYS A 314 -16.88 -4.92 14.00
N ARG A 315 -16.23 -4.07 13.21
CA ARG A 315 -16.89 -3.02 12.42
C ARG A 315 -17.54 -3.56 11.14
N TRP A 316 -16.86 -4.51 10.45
CA TRP A 316 -17.24 -4.93 9.11
C TRP A 316 -17.64 -6.41 8.99
N SER A 317 -17.54 -7.20 10.06
CA SER A 317 -17.72 -8.67 10.06
C SER A 317 -16.86 -9.39 9.01
N ASP A 318 -15.67 -8.84 8.73
CA ASP A 318 -14.76 -9.25 7.68
C ASP A 318 -13.30 -9.17 8.15
N PHE A 319 -12.37 -9.81 7.45
CA PHE A 319 -10.94 -9.70 7.74
C PHE A 319 -10.31 -8.56 6.92
N PRO A 320 -9.37 -7.79 7.52
CA PRO A 320 -8.69 -6.74 6.77
C PRO A 320 -7.78 -7.32 5.69
N SER A 321 -7.78 -6.66 4.54
CA SER A 321 -6.88 -6.92 3.42
C SER A 321 -5.79 -5.84 3.33
N TYR A 322 -4.81 -6.05 2.48
CA TYR A 322 -3.77 -5.10 2.19
C TYR A 322 -4.30 -3.68 1.84
N PRO A 323 -5.34 -3.52 0.98
CA PRO A 323 -5.85 -2.19 0.70
C PRO A 323 -6.42 -1.48 1.93
N SER A 324 -7.04 -2.21 2.85
CA SER A 324 -7.54 -1.60 4.09
C SER A 324 -6.41 -1.19 5.04
N GLU A 325 -5.36 -2.01 5.15
CA GLU A 325 -4.22 -1.71 6.02
C GLU A 325 -3.44 -0.49 5.53
N THR A 326 -3.15 -0.41 4.23
CA THR A 326 -2.40 0.72 3.67
C THR A 326 -3.19 2.03 3.68
N ALA A 327 -4.50 1.98 3.45
CA ALA A 327 -5.36 3.16 3.57
C ALA A 327 -5.50 3.63 5.03
N TYR A 328 -5.67 2.69 5.97
CA TYR A 328 -5.63 2.98 7.41
C TYR A 328 -4.31 3.66 7.81
N THR A 329 -3.19 3.11 7.32
CA THR A 329 -1.85 3.68 7.55
C THR A 329 -1.70 5.07 6.95
N ALA A 330 -2.23 5.34 5.75
CA ALA A 330 -2.16 6.66 5.10
C ALA A 330 -2.87 7.74 5.94
N VAL A 331 -4.06 7.44 6.46
CA VAL A 331 -4.80 8.39 7.31
C VAL A 331 -4.06 8.64 8.64
N HIS A 332 -3.47 7.61 9.25
CA HIS A 332 -2.64 7.77 10.44
C HIS A 332 -1.33 8.52 10.16
N ALA A 333 -0.74 8.36 8.97
CA ALA A 333 0.43 9.13 8.55
C ALA A 333 0.09 10.62 8.41
N ILE A 334 -1.06 10.96 7.82
CA ILE A 334 -1.56 12.34 7.76
C ILE A 334 -1.75 12.91 9.17
N LYS A 335 -2.43 12.16 10.05
CA LYS A 335 -2.59 12.57 11.45
C LYS A 335 -1.24 12.90 12.10
N LYS A 336 -0.29 11.95 12.06
CA LYS A 336 1.02 12.11 12.68
C LYS A 336 1.79 13.29 12.09
N ALA A 337 1.73 13.49 10.77
CA ALA A 337 2.40 14.60 10.09
C ALA A 337 1.81 15.95 10.54
N VAL A 338 0.48 16.08 10.54
CA VAL A 338 -0.19 17.32 10.94
C VAL A 338 0.05 17.63 12.43
N GLU A 339 -0.03 16.65 13.31
CA GLU A 339 0.26 16.83 14.74
C GLU A 339 1.70 17.27 15.00
N LYS A 340 2.66 16.71 14.26
CA LYS A 340 4.08 17.06 14.39
C LYS A 340 4.40 18.42 13.77
N ALA A 341 3.78 18.76 12.63
CA ALA A 341 3.98 20.01 11.93
C ALA A 341 3.20 21.19 12.58
N GLY A 342 2.06 20.93 13.21
CA GLY A 342 1.16 21.97 13.74
C GLY A 342 0.46 22.81 12.66
N THR A 343 0.51 22.39 11.39
CA THR A 343 0.02 23.15 10.23
C THR A 343 -0.41 22.23 9.09
N LEU A 344 -1.15 22.79 8.10
CA LEU A 344 -1.46 22.16 6.81
C LEU A 344 -0.59 22.74 5.66
N ASP A 345 0.42 23.55 5.97
CA ASP A 345 1.37 24.06 4.98
C ASP A 345 2.12 22.91 4.30
N VAL A 346 1.98 22.80 2.98
CA VAL A 346 2.46 21.64 2.21
C VAL A 346 3.98 21.47 2.30
N PRO A 347 4.83 22.50 2.12
CA PRO A 347 6.28 22.40 2.33
C PRO A 347 6.67 21.89 3.71
N THR A 348 6.03 22.39 4.77
CA THR A 348 6.28 21.97 6.15
C THR A 348 5.88 20.52 6.39
N LEU A 349 4.73 20.10 5.83
CA LEU A 349 4.28 18.71 5.91
C LEU A 349 5.21 17.77 5.18
N ILE A 350 5.69 18.12 3.98
CA ILE A 350 6.67 17.32 3.23
C ILE A 350 7.93 17.11 4.07
N ALA A 351 8.53 18.18 4.59
CA ALA A 351 9.72 18.10 5.44
C ALA A 351 9.47 17.28 6.72
N THR A 352 8.26 17.32 7.26
CA THR A 352 7.86 16.54 8.43
C THR A 352 7.71 15.06 8.14
N MET A 353 7.21 14.70 6.94
CA MET A 353 7.01 13.32 6.52
C MET A 353 8.29 12.64 6.04
N GLU A 354 9.26 13.39 5.53
CA GLU A 354 10.58 12.87 5.15
C GLU A 354 11.28 12.29 6.40
N GLY A 355 11.60 10.99 6.36
CA GLY A 355 12.21 10.26 7.50
C GLY A 355 11.23 9.89 8.62
N MET A 356 9.94 10.12 8.44
CA MET A 356 8.94 9.83 9.48
C MET A 356 8.74 8.32 9.66
N GLU A 357 8.90 7.86 10.89
CA GLU A 357 8.56 6.51 11.30
C GLU A 357 7.04 6.36 11.47
N LEU A 358 6.50 5.24 11.02
CA LEU A 358 5.08 4.88 11.16
C LEU A 358 4.97 3.56 11.92
N ASP A 359 4.18 3.56 13.00
CA ASP A 359 3.70 2.36 13.67
C ASP A 359 2.39 1.93 13.00
N ARG A 360 2.46 0.89 12.17
CA ARG A 360 1.36 0.40 11.35
C ARG A 360 1.01 -1.06 11.65
N PRO A 361 -0.19 -1.55 11.31
CA PRO A 361 -0.54 -2.96 11.49
C PRO A 361 0.44 -3.94 10.84
N ALA A 362 0.96 -3.63 9.65
CA ALA A 362 1.95 -4.44 8.95
C ALA A 362 3.36 -4.42 9.56
N GLY A 363 3.56 -3.74 10.69
CA GLY A 363 4.84 -3.58 11.37
C GLY A 363 5.46 -2.20 11.17
N GLU A 364 6.64 -2.00 11.75
CA GLU A 364 7.34 -0.72 11.66
C GLU A 364 7.72 -0.37 10.22
N CYS A 365 7.62 0.90 9.88
CA CYS A 365 8.12 1.41 8.62
C CYS A 365 8.61 2.84 8.75
N VAL A 366 9.47 3.23 7.79
CA VAL A 366 10.01 4.58 7.69
C VAL A 366 9.71 5.12 6.30
N ILE A 367 9.22 6.35 6.20
CA ILE A 367 9.11 7.06 4.94
C ILE A 367 10.49 7.58 4.57
N ARG A 368 11.07 7.05 3.52
CA ARG A 368 12.41 7.42 3.07
C ARG A 368 12.41 8.85 2.49
N ALA A 369 13.36 9.68 2.91
CA ALA A 369 13.40 11.11 2.53
C ALA A 369 13.74 11.31 1.04
N GLU A 370 14.51 10.40 0.44
CA GLU A 370 15.03 10.57 -0.92
C GLU A 370 13.97 10.42 -1.99
N ASP A 371 12.99 9.53 -1.78
CA ASP A 371 11.99 9.17 -2.77
C ASP A 371 10.57 8.98 -2.20
N HIS A 372 10.36 9.32 -0.93
CA HIS A 372 9.08 9.25 -0.20
C HIS A 372 8.42 7.85 -0.20
N GLN A 373 9.23 6.79 -0.35
CA GLN A 373 8.76 5.42 -0.22
C GLN A 373 8.75 4.99 1.24
N ALA A 374 7.61 4.53 1.74
CA ALA A 374 7.56 3.84 3.02
C ALA A 374 8.18 2.44 2.89
N VAL A 375 9.17 2.15 3.73
CA VAL A 375 9.97 0.93 3.69
C VAL A 375 9.56 0.01 4.84
N TYR A 376 9.00 -1.16 4.52
CA TYR A 376 8.56 -2.16 5.49
C TYR A 376 8.71 -3.59 4.97
N SER A 377 8.69 -4.57 5.87
CA SER A 377 8.90 -5.99 5.56
C SER A 377 7.66 -6.62 4.93
N VAL A 378 7.86 -7.56 4.01
CA VAL A 378 6.79 -8.23 3.27
C VAL A 378 6.81 -9.74 3.56
N PRO A 379 5.69 -10.33 4.02
CA PRO A 379 5.55 -11.76 4.19
C PRO A 379 5.16 -12.46 2.88
N TRP A 380 5.77 -13.62 2.64
CA TRP A 380 5.36 -14.62 1.65
C TRP A 380 5.04 -15.93 2.35
N GLY A 381 4.09 -16.69 1.84
CA GLY A 381 3.75 -18.00 2.40
C GLY A 381 3.09 -18.90 1.37
N GLN A 382 2.81 -20.11 1.79
CA GLN A 382 2.11 -21.10 0.98
C GLN A 382 0.64 -21.16 1.40
N ILE A 383 -0.26 -21.23 0.42
CA ILE A 383 -1.70 -21.44 0.68
C ILE A 383 -1.88 -22.75 1.46
N THR A 384 -2.75 -22.70 2.46
CA THR A 384 -3.24 -23.86 3.21
C THR A 384 -4.66 -23.62 3.69
N HIS A 385 -5.39 -24.71 3.96
CA HIS A 385 -6.73 -24.69 4.50
C HIS A 385 -6.69 -25.04 6.00
N ASP A 386 -7.02 -24.06 6.85
CA ASP A 386 -7.17 -24.26 8.30
C ASP A 386 -8.67 -24.14 8.65
N PRO A 387 -9.29 -25.16 9.26
CA PRO A 387 -10.71 -25.14 9.60
C PRO A 387 -11.13 -24.02 10.56
N LYS A 388 -10.18 -23.34 11.20
CA LYS A 388 -10.44 -22.16 12.04
C LYS A 388 -10.86 -20.92 11.23
N TYR A 389 -10.61 -20.93 9.92
CA TYR A 389 -10.89 -19.79 9.05
C TYR A 389 -11.85 -20.17 7.91
N PRO A 390 -12.77 -19.28 7.54
CA PRO A 390 -13.71 -19.52 6.45
C PRO A 390 -13.06 -19.43 5.05
N MET A 391 -11.81 -19.00 4.97
CA MET A 391 -11.02 -18.87 3.75
C MET A 391 -9.64 -19.50 3.94
N PRO A 392 -8.88 -19.76 2.87
CA PRO A 392 -7.48 -20.19 2.97
C PRO A 392 -6.64 -19.17 3.72
N VAL A 393 -5.58 -19.67 4.33
CA VAL A 393 -4.59 -18.88 5.05
C VAL A 393 -3.18 -19.27 4.58
N LEU A 394 -2.15 -18.61 5.10
CA LEU A 394 -0.79 -18.88 4.71
C LEU A 394 -0.02 -19.62 5.81
N LYS A 395 0.71 -20.67 5.40
CA LYS A 395 1.71 -21.38 6.22
C LYS A 395 3.13 -21.14 5.70
N ASN A 396 4.14 -21.60 6.42
CA ASN A 396 5.55 -21.53 6.02
C ASN A 396 5.98 -20.10 5.65
N LEU A 397 5.59 -19.13 6.49
CA LEU A 397 5.86 -17.70 6.23
C LEU A 397 7.36 -17.44 6.13
N LYS A 398 7.75 -16.72 5.08
CA LYS A 398 9.06 -16.12 4.88
C LYS A 398 8.89 -14.60 4.86
N VAL A 399 9.58 -13.91 5.75
CA VAL A 399 9.53 -12.47 5.86
C VAL A 399 10.78 -11.86 5.24
N PHE A 400 10.57 -10.95 4.31
CA PHE A 400 11.66 -10.25 3.63
C PHE A 400 11.83 -8.88 4.27
N ALA A 401 12.92 -8.76 5.04
CA ALA A 401 13.23 -7.54 5.78
C ALA A 401 13.48 -6.37 4.83
N ALA A 402 12.74 -5.29 5.04
CA ALA A 402 12.77 -4.13 4.15
C ALA A 402 14.19 -3.61 3.89
N LYS A 403 15.03 -3.50 4.93
CA LYS A 403 16.38 -2.95 4.83
C LYS A 403 17.30 -3.72 3.86
N GLU A 404 17.01 -4.99 3.62
CA GLU A 404 17.84 -5.87 2.78
C GLU A 404 17.39 -5.89 1.32
N TYR A 405 16.09 -5.65 1.07
CA TYR A 405 15.47 -5.89 -0.23
C TYR A 405 14.97 -4.63 -0.93
N TYR A 406 15.06 -3.44 -0.31
CA TYR A 406 14.70 -2.20 -0.95
C TYR A 406 15.84 -1.65 -1.80
N ARG A 407 15.52 -1.26 -3.03
CA ARG A 407 16.45 -0.52 -3.89
C ARG A 407 16.75 0.84 -3.25
N LYS A 408 18.00 1.28 -3.39
CA LYS A 408 18.47 2.57 -2.84
C LYS A 408 18.89 3.51 -3.97
N PRO A 409 18.75 4.83 -3.80
CA PRO A 409 19.31 5.78 -4.75
C PRO A 409 20.83 5.54 -4.92
N PRO A 410 21.39 5.80 -6.13
CA PRO A 410 20.75 6.42 -7.30
C PRO A 410 19.93 5.50 -8.20
N PHE A 411 19.34 4.43 -7.73
CA PHE A 411 18.48 3.48 -8.44
C PHE A 411 19.08 2.99 -9.76
N PRO A 412 19.97 2.00 -9.74
CA PRO A 412 20.58 1.48 -10.96
C PRO A 412 19.52 0.93 -11.92
N PRO A 413 19.71 1.07 -13.25
CA PRO A 413 18.82 0.49 -14.23
C PRO A 413 18.62 -1.01 -14.00
N ILE A 414 17.41 -1.51 -14.27
CA ILE A 414 17.11 -2.92 -14.29
C ILE A 414 17.22 -3.37 -15.74
N SER A 415 18.15 -4.26 -15.99
CA SER A 415 18.39 -4.88 -17.30
C SER A 415 17.34 -5.92 -17.64
#